data_85ce8f50b29086d51d1568639180ef61
#
_entry.id   85ce8f50b29086d51d1568639180ef61
#
_cell.length_a   1.000
_cell.length_b   1.000
_cell.length_c   1.000
_cell.angle_alpha   90.00
_cell.angle_beta   90.00
_cell.angle_gamma   90.00
#
_symmetry.space_group_name_H-M   'P 1'
#
loop_
_entity.id
_entity.type
_entity.pdbx_description
1 polymer ?
#
loop_
_entity_poly.entity_id
_entity_poly.type
_entity_poly.pdbx_seq_one_letter_code
_entity_poly.pdbx_strand_id
1 'polypeptide(L)'
;GDVSRSWSGLKAQLPVMLGMSMSGIPYVHADAGGFAGGSGDNELYVRWIQFAQFTPIFRPHGTGLYEVDRRAFSFPSEIALIDTPYRAIAKEAARQRYEMLPYNYTMSYLQTTEAAPLVSPLYFYYQSDSTVYHIEDQYMWGEEIMVAPVLEKGAGTRNVYLPPGNWYRWKSNV
;
A
#
# COMPACT_ATOMS: atom_id res chain seq x y z
N GLY A 1 -12.94 3.14 -3.60
CA GLY A 1 -13.77 4.37 -3.64
C GLY A 1 -13.66 5.18 -2.37
N ASP A 2 -14.32 6.23 -2.27
CA ASP A 2 -14.39 7.34 -1.31
C ASP A 2 -14.09 6.99 0.16
N VAL A 3 -12.88 6.56 0.43
CA VAL A 3 -12.45 6.10 1.75
C VAL A 3 -12.11 7.28 2.66
N SER A 4 -12.49 7.18 3.94
CA SER A 4 -12.15 8.18 4.95
C SER A 4 -10.63 8.33 5.11
N ARG A 5 -10.14 9.59 5.20
CA ARG A 5 -8.76 9.89 5.63
C ARG A 5 -8.62 9.62 7.12
N SER A 6 -8.42 8.37 7.45
CA SER A 6 -8.25 7.91 8.82
C SER A 6 -7.35 6.67 8.88
N TRP A 7 -6.77 6.41 10.04
CA TRP A 7 -5.96 5.21 10.25
C TRP A 7 -6.78 3.92 10.08
N SER A 8 -8.04 3.94 10.50
CA SER A 8 -8.97 2.83 10.24
C SER A 8 -9.29 2.68 8.77
N GLY A 9 -9.41 3.79 8.02
CA GLY A 9 -9.57 3.79 6.57
C GLY A 9 -8.38 3.15 5.87
N LEU A 10 -7.16 3.51 6.25
CA LEU A 10 -5.93 2.89 5.74
C LEU A 10 -5.91 1.38 6.04
N LYS A 11 -6.13 0.99 7.30
CA LYS A 11 -6.11 -0.41 7.72
C LYS A 11 -7.13 -1.26 6.96
N ALA A 12 -8.33 -0.73 6.71
CA ALA A 12 -9.39 -1.41 5.99
C ALA A 12 -9.07 -1.67 4.50
N GLN A 13 -8.13 -0.90 3.91
CA GLN A 13 -7.77 -1.12 2.49
C GLN A 13 -7.09 -2.47 2.27
N LEU A 14 -6.34 -2.97 3.23
CA LEU A 14 -5.60 -4.22 3.06
C LEU A 14 -6.53 -5.43 2.87
N PRO A 15 -7.47 -5.75 3.79
CA PRO A 15 -8.38 -6.87 3.58
C PRO A 15 -9.29 -6.69 2.37
N VAL A 16 -9.70 -5.45 2.05
CA VAL A 16 -10.49 -5.16 0.84
C VAL A 16 -9.69 -5.50 -0.42
N MET A 17 -8.45 -5.03 -0.52
CA MET A 17 -7.56 -5.30 -1.65
C MET A 17 -7.34 -6.80 -1.84
N LEU A 18 -7.04 -7.52 -0.76
CA LEU A 18 -6.81 -8.96 -0.80
C LEU A 18 -8.09 -9.73 -1.17
N GLY A 19 -9.24 -9.35 -0.61
CA GLY A 19 -10.52 -9.95 -0.95
C GLY A 19 -10.89 -9.75 -2.42
N MET A 20 -10.67 -8.56 -2.97
CA MET A 20 -10.89 -8.28 -4.39
C MET A 20 -9.96 -9.12 -5.28
N SER A 21 -8.66 -9.18 -4.94
CA SER A 21 -7.68 -9.98 -5.68
C SER A 21 -8.06 -11.47 -5.69
N MET A 22 -8.42 -12.03 -4.53
CA MET A 22 -8.85 -13.43 -4.42
C MET A 22 -10.20 -13.70 -5.11
N SER A 23 -10.97 -12.66 -5.39
CA SER A 23 -12.21 -12.74 -6.19
C SER A 23 -11.99 -12.55 -7.69
N GLY A 24 -10.74 -12.52 -8.16
CA GLY A 24 -10.40 -12.37 -9.57
C GLY A 24 -10.41 -10.92 -10.09
N ILE A 25 -10.34 -9.92 -9.19
CA ILE A 25 -10.21 -8.50 -9.54
C ILE A 25 -8.79 -8.03 -9.22
N PRO A 26 -7.84 -8.16 -10.16
CA PRO A 26 -6.42 -7.96 -9.87
C PRO A 26 -6.00 -6.50 -9.73
N TYR A 27 -6.71 -5.56 -10.37
CA TYR A 27 -6.35 -4.15 -10.36
C TYR A 27 -7.28 -3.36 -9.43
N VAL A 28 -6.79 -3.10 -8.22
CA VAL A 28 -7.51 -2.39 -7.17
C VAL A 28 -6.81 -1.08 -6.84
N HIS A 29 -7.59 -0.05 -6.55
CA HIS A 29 -7.13 1.28 -6.16
C HIS A 29 -7.66 1.66 -4.77
N ALA A 30 -6.82 2.23 -3.95
CA ALA A 30 -7.10 2.55 -2.55
C ALA A 30 -6.99 4.06 -2.26
N ASP A 31 -7.29 4.96 -3.19
CA ASP A 31 -7.22 6.43 -3.02
C ASP A 31 -6.09 6.86 -2.07
N ALA A 32 -4.81 6.69 -2.52
CA ALA A 32 -3.66 6.83 -1.65
C ALA A 32 -3.59 8.22 -1.01
N GLY A 33 -3.49 8.23 0.31
CA GLY A 33 -3.62 9.43 1.14
C GLY A 33 -5.01 9.61 1.77
N GLY A 34 -6.00 8.81 1.35
CA GLY A 34 -7.40 8.89 1.76
C GLY A 34 -8.21 9.89 0.94
N PHE A 35 -9.48 9.55 0.64
CA PHE A 35 -10.31 10.34 -0.28
C PHE A 35 -10.93 11.55 0.38
N ALA A 36 -11.65 11.41 1.49
CA ALA A 36 -12.45 12.48 2.08
C ALA A 36 -12.39 12.54 3.61
N GLY A 37 -12.78 13.69 4.16
CA GLY A 37 -12.84 13.91 5.60
C GLY A 37 -11.46 13.93 6.26
N GLY A 38 -11.45 13.80 7.59
CA GLY A 38 -10.24 13.79 8.41
C GLY A 38 -9.67 15.19 8.66
N SER A 39 -8.70 15.26 9.56
CA SER A 39 -7.91 16.45 9.85
C SER A 39 -6.50 16.18 9.36
N GLY A 40 -5.93 17.01 8.51
CA GLY A 40 -4.61 16.83 7.89
C GLY A 40 -3.56 16.14 8.75
N ASP A 41 -3.36 14.84 8.54
CA ASP A 41 -2.39 14.00 9.23
C ASP A 41 -1.31 13.59 8.24
N ASN A 42 -0.18 14.29 8.30
CA ASN A 42 0.96 14.06 7.41
C ASN A 42 1.56 12.66 7.57
N GLU A 43 1.56 12.10 8.79
CA GLU A 43 2.03 10.74 9.01
C GLU A 43 1.11 9.73 8.32
N LEU A 44 -0.20 9.86 8.49
CA LEU A 44 -1.17 9.00 7.81
C LEU A 44 -0.97 9.04 6.29
N TYR A 45 -0.79 10.25 5.73
CA TYR A 45 -0.57 10.42 4.30
C TYR A 45 0.66 9.64 3.82
N VAL A 46 1.82 9.83 4.44
CA VAL A 46 3.05 9.13 3.99
C VAL A 46 2.97 7.63 4.21
N ARG A 47 2.32 7.15 5.29
CA ARG A 47 2.11 5.72 5.50
C ARG A 47 1.20 5.12 4.44
N TRP A 48 0.19 5.87 4.01
CA TRP A 48 -0.67 5.44 2.91
C TRP A 48 0.06 5.39 1.58
N ILE A 49 0.90 6.38 1.28
CA ILE A 49 1.74 6.37 0.07
C ILE A 49 2.75 5.21 0.12
N GLN A 50 3.37 4.95 1.26
CA GLN A 50 4.26 3.79 1.47
C GLN A 50 3.54 2.44 1.30
N PHE A 51 2.30 2.33 1.71
CA PHE A 51 1.46 1.16 1.42
C PHE A 51 1.14 1.07 -0.08
N ALA A 52 0.66 2.16 -0.65
CA ALA A 52 0.17 2.20 -2.03
C ALA A 52 1.26 1.90 -3.09
N GLN A 53 2.55 2.13 -2.80
CA GLN A 53 3.62 1.77 -3.73
C GLN A 53 3.69 0.25 -4.04
N PHE A 54 3.13 -0.59 -3.17
CA PHE A 54 3.03 -2.05 -3.31
C PHE A 54 1.58 -2.49 -3.55
N THR A 55 0.79 -1.68 -4.22
CA THR A 55 -0.57 -2.02 -4.66
C THR A 55 -0.67 -2.01 -6.18
N PRO A 56 -1.66 -2.67 -6.79
CA PRO A 56 -1.80 -2.75 -8.25
C PRO A 56 -1.81 -1.39 -8.93
N ILE A 57 -2.57 -0.44 -8.40
CA ILE A 57 -2.64 0.94 -8.91
C ILE A 57 -2.08 1.89 -7.85
N PHE A 58 -0.98 2.56 -8.17
CA PHE A 58 -0.38 3.60 -7.35
C PHE A 58 -0.88 4.98 -7.81
N ARG A 59 -1.79 5.57 -7.05
CA ARG A 59 -2.39 6.86 -7.37
C ARG A 59 -2.74 7.63 -6.11
N PRO A 60 -2.05 8.72 -5.77
CA PRO A 60 -2.55 9.70 -4.81
C PRO A 60 -3.86 10.28 -5.32
N HIS A 61 -4.90 10.25 -4.50
CA HIS A 61 -6.22 10.74 -4.90
C HIS A 61 -7.08 11.07 -3.70
N GLY A 62 -7.86 12.13 -3.84
CA GLY A 62 -8.78 12.56 -2.81
C GLY A 62 -9.75 13.61 -3.32
N THR A 63 -10.57 14.16 -2.44
CA THR A 63 -11.41 15.31 -2.72
C THR A 63 -10.50 16.51 -3.03
N GLY A 64 -10.19 16.68 -4.30
CA GLY A 64 -9.11 17.50 -4.84
C GLY A 64 -9.40 18.99 -4.91
N LEU A 65 -10.15 19.55 -3.95
CA LEU A 65 -10.47 20.98 -3.98
C LEU A 65 -9.54 21.82 -3.08
N TYR A 66 -8.46 21.23 -2.60
CA TYR A 66 -7.44 21.94 -1.83
C TYR A 66 -6.82 23.10 -2.62
N GLU A 67 -6.62 22.94 -3.92
CA GLU A 67 -6.11 23.97 -4.82
C GLU A 67 -7.10 25.10 -5.04
N VAL A 68 -8.40 24.80 -4.92
CA VAL A 68 -9.48 25.80 -5.09
C VAL A 68 -9.73 26.56 -3.81
N ASP A 69 -9.83 25.87 -2.67
CA ASP A 69 -10.02 26.50 -1.37
C ASP A 69 -9.33 25.74 -0.24
N ARG A 70 -8.15 26.20 0.14
CA ARG A 70 -7.37 25.63 1.25
C ARG A 70 -8.05 25.69 2.61
N ARG A 71 -9.07 26.54 2.79
CA ARG A 71 -9.81 26.64 4.04
C ARG A 71 -10.90 25.58 4.13
N ALA A 72 -11.48 25.21 2.99
CA ALA A 72 -12.50 24.18 2.92
C ALA A 72 -11.88 22.76 2.95
N PHE A 73 -10.63 22.62 2.47
CA PHE A 73 -9.96 21.32 2.31
C PHE A 73 -8.63 21.36 3.05
N SER A 74 -8.59 20.70 4.19
CA SER A 74 -7.47 20.77 5.13
C SER A 74 -6.24 19.96 4.70
N PHE A 75 -6.33 19.20 3.59
CA PHE A 75 -5.23 18.32 3.20
C PHE A 75 -5.14 18.12 1.67
N PRO A 76 -3.95 18.28 1.06
CA PRO A 76 -3.78 18.04 -0.37
C PRO A 76 -3.81 16.56 -0.72
N SER A 77 -4.30 16.23 -1.92
CA SER A 77 -4.25 14.88 -2.48
C SER A 77 -2.89 14.57 -3.11
N GLU A 78 -2.18 15.58 -3.61
CA GLU A 78 -0.96 15.42 -4.39
C GLU A 78 0.32 15.43 -3.54
N ILE A 79 1.28 14.54 -3.85
CA ILE A 79 2.59 14.48 -3.17
C ILE A 79 3.33 15.82 -3.25
N ALA A 80 3.23 16.53 -4.36
CA ALA A 80 3.89 17.81 -4.54
C ALA A 80 3.40 18.91 -3.58
N LEU A 81 2.18 18.78 -3.08
CA LEU A 81 1.52 19.78 -2.24
C LEU A 81 1.67 19.52 -0.74
N ILE A 82 2.16 18.33 -0.35
CA ILE A 82 2.38 17.98 1.05
C ILE A 82 3.59 18.73 1.62
N ASP A 83 3.57 19.06 2.92
CA ASP A 83 4.65 19.79 3.56
C ASP A 83 5.93 18.96 3.76
N THR A 84 7.08 19.63 3.76
CA THR A 84 8.34 19.02 4.21
C THR A 84 8.31 18.80 5.73
N PRO A 85 8.91 17.69 6.27
CA PRO A 85 9.74 16.70 5.57
C PRO A 85 8.94 15.57 4.88
N TYR A 86 7.64 15.50 5.06
CA TYR A 86 6.78 14.41 4.59
C TYR A 86 6.78 14.26 3.06
N ARG A 87 6.89 15.38 2.34
CA ARG A 87 7.04 15.37 0.87
C ARG A 87 8.22 14.53 0.41
N ALA A 88 9.36 14.63 1.09
CA ALA A 88 10.55 13.85 0.75
C ALA A 88 10.31 12.35 0.92
N ILE A 89 9.61 11.94 1.98
CA ILE A 89 9.27 10.53 2.25
C ILE A 89 8.31 10.01 1.17
N ALA A 90 7.25 10.76 0.86
CA ALA A 90 6.29 10.37 -0.16
C ALA A 90 6.91 10.31 -1.57
N LYS A 91 7.81 11.25 -1.89
CA LYS A 91 8.57 11.25 -3.15
C LYS A 91 9.49 10.03 -3.25
N GLU A 92 10.12 9.63 -2.16
CA GLU A 92 10.95 8.43 -2.13
C GLU A 92 10.13 7.15 -2.39
N ALA A 93 8.95 7.02 -1.81
CA ALA A 93 8.04 5.91 -2.10
C ALA A 93 7.62 5.89 -3.58
N ALA A 94 7.32 7.04 -4.17
CA ALA A 94 7.04 7.14 -5.59
C ALA A 94 8.25 6.74 -6.46
N ARG A 95 9.47 7.19 -6.10
CA ARG A 95 10.70 6.80 -6.79
C ARG A 95 10.91 5.29 -6.75
N GLN A 96 10.71 4.65 -5.59
CA GLN A 96 10.80 3.20 -5.45
C GLN A 96 9.77 2.46 -6.29
N ARG A 97 8.55 2.99 -6.41
CA ARG A 97 7.53 2.44 -7.32
C ARG A 97 8.01 2.43 -8.78
N TYR A 98 8.65 3.50 -9.22
CA TYR A 98 9.23 3.57 -10.57
C TYR A 98 10.40 2.60 -10.76
N GLU A 99 11.24 2.39 -9.76
CA GLU A 99 12.32 1.41 -9.82
C GLU A 99 11.81 -0.03 -9.95
N MET A 100 10.62 -0.30 -9.41
CA MET A 100 9.96 -1.62 -9.53
C MET A 100 9.20 -1.80 -10.85
N LEU A 101 9.20 -0.85 -11.78
CA LEU A 101 8.44 -0.99 -13.04
C LEU A 101 8.73 -2.28 -13.80
N PRO A 102 9.98 -2.76 -13.95
CA PRO A 102 10.25 -4.03 -14.62
C PRO A 102 9.57 -5.22 -13.92
N TYR A 103 9.64 -5.27 -12.59
CA TYR A 103 8.96 -6.29 -11.80
C TYR A 103 7.43 -6.20 -11.93
N ASN A 104 6.88 -4.99 -11.78
CA ASN A 104 5.45 -4.75 -11.90
C ASN A 104 4.91 -5.11 -13.30
N TYR A 105 5.68 -4.84 -14.34
CA TYR A 105 5.35 -5.21 -15.72
C TYR A 105 5.31 -6.74 -15.89
N THR A 106 6.30 -7.44 -15.36
CA THR A 106 6.34 -8.92 -15.35
C THR A 106 5.13 -9.50 -14.63
N MET A 107 4.80 -8.99 -13.44
CA MET A 107 3.62 -9.44 -12.71
C MET A 107 2.32 -9.21 -13.51
N SER A 108 2.20 -8.05 -14.17
CA SER A 108 1.02 -7.76 -15.02
C SER A 108 0.93 -8.69 -16.22
N TYR A 109 2.05 -9.08 -16.79
CA TYR A 109 2.11 -10.10 -17.84
C TYR A 109 1.63 -11.46 -17.32
N LEU A 110 2.18 -11.94 -16.20
CA LEU A 110 1.77 -13.21 -15.57
C LEU A 110 0.29 -13.20 -15.16
N GLN A 111 -0.20 -12.08 -14.67
CA GLN A 111 -1.61 -11.93 -14.37
C GLN A 111 -2.50 -12.12 -15.62
N THR A 112 -2.06 -11.57 -16.75
CA THR A 112 -2.83 -11.64 -18.00
C THR A 112 -2.78 -13.03 -18.65
N THR A 113 -1.62 -13.72 -18.55
CA THR A 113 -1.39 -15.01 -19.23
C THR A 113 -1.70 -16.22 -18.37
N GLU A 114 -1.55 -16.10 -17.04
CA GLU A 114 -1.62 -17.21 -16.10
C GLU A 114 -2.63 -16.98 -14.96
N ALA A 115 -3.31 -15.83 -14.97
CA ALA A 115 -4.21 -15.39 -13.89
C ALA A 115 -3.50 -15.29 -12.50
N ALA A 116 -2.18 -15.10 -12.48
CA ALA A 116 -1.41 -14.94 -11.24
C ALA A 116 -1.86 -13.66 -10.50
N PRO A 117 -2.17 -13.70 -9.20
CA PRO A 117 -2.60 -12.52 -8.47
C PRO A 117 -1.45 -11.52 -8.32
N LEU A 118 -1.73 -10.21 -8.50
CA LEU A 118 -0.74 -9.15 -8.24
C LEU A 118 -0.48 -9.00 -6.74
N VAL A 119 -1.51 -9.16 -5.93
CA VAL A 119 -1.45 -9.20 -4.47
C VAL A 119 -2.15 -10.43 -3.94
N SER A 120 -1.62 -11.04 -2.91
CA SER A 120 -2.24 -12.21 -2.29
C SER A 120 -1.99 -12.27 -0.79
N PRO A 121 -2.91 -12.83 0.00
CA PRO A 121 -2.64 -13.14 1.39
C PRO A 121 -1.54 -14.21 1.49
N LEU A 122 -0.84 -14.25 2.63
CA LEU A 122 0.28 -15.18 2.81
C LEU A 122 -0.13 -16.65 2.61
N TYR A 123 -1.35 -17.02 3.00
CA TYR A 123 -1.82 -18.42 2.85
C TYR A 123 -1.92 -18.87 1.38
N PHE A 124 -1.91 -17.95 0.42
CA PHE A 124 -1.93 -18.32 -1.00
C PHE A 124 -0.68 -19.12 -1.40
N TYR A 125 0.49 -18.74 -0.88
CA TYR A 125 1.76 -19.42 -1.16
C TYR A 125 2.21 -20.36 -0.03
N TYR A 126 1.74 -20.16 1.20
CA TYR A 126 2.20 -20.89 2.39
C TYR A 126 1.08 -21.73 3.03
N GLN A 127 0.37 -22.51 2.22
CA GLN A 127 -0.82 -23.26 2.65
C GLN A 127 -0.56 -24.29 3.76
N SER A 128 0.66 -24.81 3.90
CA SER A 128 1.03 -25.75 4.96
C SER A 128 1.34 -25.09 6.31
N ASP A 129 1.44 -23.77 6.35
CA ASP A 129 1.73 -23.02 7.57
C ASP A 129 0.43 -22.43 8.14
N SER A 130 -0.09 -23.06 9.19
CA SER A 130 -1.35 -22.62 9.82
C SER A 130 -1.28 -21.21 10.44
N THR A 131 -0.08 -20.70 10.76
CA THR A 131 0.10 -19.38 11.33
C THR A 131 -0.34 -18.28 10.35
N VAL A 132 -0.10 -18.46 9.06
CA VAL A 132 -0.41 -17.43 8.04
C VAL A 132 -1.91 -17.21 7.82
N TYR A 133 -2.76 -18.14 8.24
CA TYR A 133 -4.22 -17.99 8.13
C TYR A 133 -4.80 -16.89 9.02
N HIS A 134 -4.05 -16.48 10.05
CA HIS A 134 -4.45 -15.44 11.01
C HIS A 134 -3.72 -14.12 10.81
N ILE A 135 -2.91 -13.99 9.76
CA ILE A 135 -2.15 -12.77 9.47
C ILE A 135 -2.98 -11.88 8.54
N GLU A 136 -3.44 -10.74 9.06
CA GLU A 136 -4.30 -9.79 8.37
C GLU A 136 -3.59 -8.49 7.97
N ASP A 137 -2.32 -8.34 8.37
CA ASP A 137 -1.55 -7.10 8.24
C ASP A 137 -0.27 -7.25 7.40
N GLN A 138 -0.15 -8.37 6.68
CA GLN A 138 0.93 -8.68 5.75
C GLN A 138 0.37 -9.34 4.50
N TYR A 139 1.05 -9.14 3.37
CA TYR A 139 0.64 -9.74 2.10
C TYR A 139 1.82 -9.92 1.15
N MET A 140 1.62 -10.69 0.09
CA MET A 140 2.59 -10.82 -0.99
C MET A 140 2.26 -9.85 -2.13
N TRP A 141 3.26 -9.12 -2.60
CA TRP A 141 3.26 -8.35 -3.83
C TRP A 141 3.98 -9.17 -4.90
N GLY A 142 3.21 -9.86 -5.74
CA GLY A 142 3.71 -10.99 -6.52
C GLY A 142 4.14 -12.14 -5.62
N GLU A 143 5.03 -12.98 -6.12
CA GLU A 143 5.56 -14.14 -5.37
C GLU A 143 6.79 -13.78 -4.51
N GLU A 144 7.54 -12.74 -4.90
CA GLU A 144 8.87 -12.48 -4.39
C GLU A 144 8.93 -11.45 -3.25
N ILE A 145 7.95 -10.57 -3.13
CA ILE A 145 8.01 -9.45 -2.19
C ILE A 145 6.91 -9.57 -1.14
N MET A 146 7.30 -9.78 0.12
CA MET A 146 6.38 -9.66 1.24
C MET A 146 6.31 -8.21 1.73
N VAL A 147 5.10 -7.72 1.90
CA VAL A 147 4.80 -6.36 2.33
C VAL A 147 4.15 -6.38 3.70
N ALA A 148 4.69 -5.62 4.61
CA ALA A 148 4.20 -5.46 5.97
C ALA A 148 4.03 -3.96 6.29
N PRO A 149 2.93 -3.31 5.87
CA PRO A 149 2.75 -1.89 6.01
C PRO A 149 2.59 -1.46 7.46
N VAL A 150 2.98 -0.22 7.78
CA VAL A 150 2.67 0.40 9.08
C VAL A 150 1.27 0.98 9.02
N LEU A 151 0.37 0.42 9.82
CA LEU A 151 -1.07 0.73 9.78
C LEU A 151 -1.56 1.45 11.04
N GLU A 152 -0.63 1.86 11.93
CA GLU A 152 -0.96 2.52 13.20
C GLU A 152 -0.14 3.79 13.37
N LYS A 153 -0.79 4.83 13.92
CA LYS A 153 -0.17 6.12 14.17
C LYS A 153 0.97 6.01 15.19
N GLY A 154 2.10 6.66 14.91
CA GLY A 154 3.24 6.74 15.79
C GLY A 154 4.03 5.43 15.96
N ALA A 155 3.68 4.37 15.22
CA ALA A 155 4.39 3.11 15.32
C ALA A 155 5.81 3.23 14.73
N GLY A 156 6.82 3.11 15.60
CA GLY A 156 8.24 3.08 15.22
C GLY A 156 8.72 1.67 14.85
N THR A 157 8.03 0.65 15.31
CA THR A 157 8.33 -0.77 15.07
C THR A 157 7.04 -1.56 14.89
N ARG A 158 7.13 -2.71 14.22
CA ARG A 158 6.06 -3.71 14.17
C ARG A 158 6.64 -5.11 14.14
N ASN A 159 5.87 -6.08 14.60
CA ASN A 159 6.20 -7.49 14.40
C ASN A 159 5.86 -7.90 12.96
N VAL A 160 6.73 -8.69 12.36
CA VAL A 160 6.54 -9.28 11.04
C VAL A 160 6.76 -10.77 11.14
N TYR A 161 5.78 -11.56 10.76
CA TYR A 161 5.93 -13.01 10.65
C TYR A 161 6.60 -13.33 9.31
N LEU A 162 7.63 -14.15 9.37
CA LEU A 162 8.31 -14.66 8.17
C LEU A 162 8.03 -16.14 8.04
N PRO A 163 7.25 -16.60 7.05
CA PRO A 163 7.07 -18.01 6.75
C PRO A 163 8.42 -18.72 6.52
N PRO A 164 8.49 -20.06 6.64
CA PRO A 164 9.72 -20.80 6.38
C PRO A 164 10.33 -20.47 5.03
N GLY A 165 11.63 -20.17 4.99
CA GLY A 165 12.36 -19.78 3.78
C GLY A 165 13.51 -18.82 4.09
N ASN A 166 14.16 -18.34 3.04
CA ASN A 166 15.22 -17.33 3.15
C ASN A 166 14.65 -15.96 2.81
N TRP A 167 14.69 -15.04 3.76
CA TRP A 167 14.15 -13.70 3.60
C TRP A 167 15.26 -12.65 3.63
N TYR A 168 15.18 -11.71 2.71
CA TYR A 168 16.13 -10.62 2.58
C TYR A 168 15.41 -9.28 2.73
N ARG A 169 15.99 -8.40 3.51
CA ARG A 169 15.42 -7.05 3.64
C ARG A 169 15.59 -6.29 2.32
N TRP A 170 14.48 -5.73 1.82
CA TRP A 170 14.50 -4.89 0.63
C TRP A 170 15.46 -3.71 0.79
N LYS A 171 16.38 -3.54 -0.17
CA LYS A 171 17.39 -2.45 -0.19
C LYS A 171 18.27 -2.36 1.06
N SER A 172 18.50 -3.42 1.79
CA SER A 172 19.55 -3.44 2.79
C SER A 172 20.88 -3.80 2.11
N ASN A 173 21.91 -3.01 2.39
CA ASN A 173 23.30 -3.30 2.01
C ASN A 173 23.93 -4.24 3.06
N VAL A 174 23.28 -5.35 3.39
CA VAL A 174 23.84 -6.34 4.31
C VAL A 174 24.16 -7.61 3.56
#